data_43fe8051114de86b286eca16a0fa1bf6
#
_entry.id   43fe8051114de86b286eca16a0fa1bf6
#
_cell.length_a   1.000
_cell.length_b   1.000
_cell.length_c   1.000
_cell.angle_alpha   90.00
_cell.angle_beta   90.00
_cell.angle_gamma   90.00
#
_symmetry.space_group_name_H-M   'P 1'
#
loop_
_entity.id
_entity.type
_entity.pdbx_description
1 polymer ?
#
loop_
_entity_poly.entity_id
_entity_poly.type
_entity_poly.pdbx_seq_one_letter_code
_entity_poly.pdbx_strand_id
1 'polypeptide(L)'
;MDGQRSEGRIAEVIASMSADIVGLQELDLGRARSAHADQAALIATQLGWKYHFHPAMRSGDEQYGNAIVSRFPIELKRAAEMPGAAPWYCREQRGAIWMQAKTDLGPVHIINTHFGLGRTERRLQAKLLIGPTWLGSVPRDEPSILLGDFNSVRTSRPYRLIGAHLRDARALVRPSGAFRTFPTRFPSLAVDHIFVNAALSPTQLSVHRTPLARLASDHFPLVCELTLKRTGCLAAGMA
;
A
#
# COMPACT_ATOMS: atom_id res chain seq x y z
N MET A 1 14.59 14.17 6.25
CA MET A 1 14.51 14.68 4.86
C MET A 1 15.35 15.95 4.76
N ASP A 2 15.95 16.19 3.62
CA ASP A 2 16.76 17.40 3.31
C ASP A 2 15.95 18.48 2.58
N GLY A 3 14.65 18.28 2.39
CA GLY A 3 13.77 19.17 1.66
C GLY A 3 13.92 19.12 0.14
N GLN A 4 14.78 18.24 -0.38
CA GLN A 4 14.97 18.08 -1.81
C GLN A 4 14.04 16.98 -2.35
N ARG A 5 13.26 17.33 -3.36
CA ARG A 5 12.48 16.37 -4.12
C ARG A 5 13.41 15.52 -4.99
N SER A 6 13.19 14.21 -5.03
CA SER A 6 13.90 13.33 -5.93
C SER A 6 13.18 12.00 -6.14
N GLU A 7 12.51 11.87 -7.26
CA GLU A 7 11.89 10.62 -7.73
C GLU A 7 12.95 9.55 -7.97
N GLY A 8 14.13 9.95 -8.46
CA GLY A 8 15.29 9.07 -8.61
C GLY A 8 15.71 8.42 -7.30
N ARG A 9 15.73 9.19 -6.20
CA ARG A 9 16.05 8.68 -4.87
C ARG A 9 15.02 7.66 -4.39
N ILE A 10 13.73 7.90 -4.66
CA ILE A 10 12.66 6.94 -4.35
C ILE A 10 12.83 5.66 -5.17
N ALA A 11 13.11 5.77 -6.46
CA ALA A 11 13.36 4.62 -7.33
C ALA A 11 14.58 3.80 -6.89
N GLU A 12 15.67 4.43 -6.47
CA GLU A 12 16.85 3.76 -5.91
C GLU A 12 16.53 3.00 -4.61
N VAL A 13 15.72 3.59 -3.72
CA VAL A 13 15.24 2.91 -2.51
C VAL A 13 14.42 1.69 -2.88
N ILE A 14 13.49 1.81 -3.83
CA ILE A 14 12.67 0.68 -4.30
C ILE A 14 13.55 -0.42 -4.90
N ALA A 15 14.50 -0.07 -5.76
CA ALA A 15 15.43 -1.04 -6.36
C ALA A 15 16.22 -1.81 -5.30
N SER A 16 16.64 -1.13 -4.21
CA SER A 16 17.41 -1.74 -3.11
C SER A 16 16.62 -2.72 -2.24
N MET A 17 15.28 -2.69 -2.30
CA MET A 17 14.40 -3.56 -1.52
C MET A 17 14.14 -4.92 -2.17
N SER A 18 14.52 -5.12 -3.43
CA SER A 18 14.17 -6.30 -4.24
C SER A 18 12.66 -6.59 -4.26
N ALA A 19 11.84 -5.55 -4.15
CA ALA A 19 10.39 -5.69 -4.20
C ALA A 19 9.93 -5.95 -5.64
N ASP A 20 8.78 -6.59 -5.80
CA ASP A 20 8.13 -6.83 -7.10
C ASP A 20 6.95 -5.90 -7.34
N ILE A 21 6.27 -5.50 -6.27
CA ILE A 21 5.10 -4.62 -6.29
C ILE A 21 5.22 -3.63 -5.14
N VAL A 22 4.98 -2.33 -5.41
CA VAL A 22 5.05 -1.26 -4.40
C VAL A 22 3.81 -0.39 -4.47
N GLY A 23 3.16 -0.18 -3.34
CA GLY A 23 2.15 0.86 -3.16
C GLY A 23 2.81 2.15 -2.69
N LEU A 24 2.58 3.21 -3.41
CA LEU A 24 3.07 4.55 -3.12
C LEU A 24 1.91 5.47 -2.77
N GLN A 25 2.12 6.37 -1.82
CA GLN A 25 1.16 7.37 -1.38
C GLN A 25 1.78 8.76 -1.53
N GLU A 26 0.93 9.79 -1.52
CA GLU A 26 1.36 11.19 -1.53
C GLU A 26 2.15 11.61 -2.78
N LEU A 27 1.79 11.09 -3.94
CA LEU A 27 2.43 11.45 -5.19
C LEU A 27 1.73 12.62 -5.86
N ASP A 28 2.54 13.53 -6.39
CA ASP A 28 2.09 14.65 -7.20
C ASP A 28 2.10 14.30 -8.70
N LEU A 29 1.12 14.85 -9.41
CA LEU A 29 1.11 14.95 -10.86
C LEU A 29 0.76 16.38 -11.25
N GLY A 30 1.64 17.03 -12.00
CA GLY A 30 1.42 18.37 -12.53
C GLY A 30 1.50 19.51 -11.50
N ARG A 31 1.81 19.24 -10.22
CA ARG A 31 1.82 20.26 -9.17
C ARG A 31 3.05 21.16 -9.23
N ALA A 32 2.84 22.47 -9.01
CA ALA A 32 3.92 23.45 -9.03
C ALA A 32 5.03 23.10 -8.01
N ARG A 33 4.67 22.65 -6.81
CA ARG A 33 5.63 22.25 -5.75
C ARG A 33 6.56 21.10 -6.16
N SER A 34 6.15 20.31 -7.14
CA SER A 34 6.92 19.20 -7.71
C SER A 34 7.42 19.50 -9.12
N ALA A 35 7.55 20.78 -9.48
CA ALA A 35 7.97 21.26 -10.81
C ALA A 35 7.17 20.59 -11.95
N HIS A 36 5.86 20.44 -11.74
CA HIS A 36 4.89 19.84 -12.67
C HIS A 36 5.20 18.38 -13.08
N ALA A 37 5.98 17.65 -12.27
CA ALA A 37 6.33 16.28 -12.58
C ALA A 37 5.13 15.32 -12.44
N ASP A 38 5.14 14.25 -13.25
CA ASP A 38 4.43 13.02 -12.97
C ASP A 38 5.37 12.10 -12.16
N GLN A 39 5.26 12.17 -10.84
CA GLN A 39 6.17 11.43 -9.95
C GLN A 39 6.03 9.91 -10.12
N ALA A 40 4.82 9.40 -10.32
CA ALA A 40 4.59 7.97 -10.51
C ALA A 40 5.23 7.46 -11.81
N ALA A 41 5.05 8.20 -12.92
CA ALA A 41 5.66 7.86 -14.19
C ALA A 41 7.19 7.88 -14.15
N LEU A 42 7.78 8.90 -13.53
CA LEU A 42 9.24 9.02 -13.40
C LEU A 42 9.85 7.87 -12.60
N ILE A 43 9.24 7.51 -11.46
CA ILE A 43 9.67 6.37 -10.64
C ILE A 43 9.55 5.06 -11.44
N ALA A 44 8.42 4.83 -12.09
CA ALA A 44 8.18 3.62 -12.85
C ALA A 44 9.12 3.50 -14.06
N THR A 45 9.38 4.60 -14.77
CA THR A 45 10.31 4.66 -15.90
C THR A 45 11.74 4.31 -15.48
N GLN A 46 12.22 4.88 -14.37
CA GLN A 46 13.55 4.59 -13.85
C GLN A 46 13.71 3.13 -13.43
N LEU A 47 12.65 2.51 -12.94
CA LEU A 47 12.64 1.09 -12.56
C LEU A 47 12.42 0.16 -13.77
N GLY A 48 11.94 0.64 -14.91
CA GLY A 48 11.48 -0.17 -16.02
C GLY A 48 10.19 -0.94 -15.73
N TRP A 49 9.35 -0.43 -14.81
CA TRP A 49 8.15 -1.11 -14.30
C TRP A 49 6.87 -0.55 -14.89
N LYS A 50 5.77 -1.30 -14.71
CA LYS A 50 4.40 -0.84 -14.98
C LYS A 50 3.89 -0.03 -13.77
N TYR A 51 2.97 0.91 -14.02
CA TYR A 51 2.34 1.67 -12.94
C TYR A 51 0.90 2.03 -13.27
N HIS A 52 0.16 2.36 -12.22
CA HIS A 52 -1.12 3.06 -12.30
C HIS A 52 -1.16 4.11 -11.18
N PHE A 53 -1.45 5.35 -11.54
CA PHE A 53 -1.68 6.46 -10.63
C PHE A 53 -3.18 6.77 -10.56
N HIS A 54 -3.70 7.04 -9.36
CA HIS A 54 -5.06 7.54 -9.15
C HIS A 54 -5.04 8.77 -8.26
N PRO A 55 -5.53 9.91 -8.75
CA PRO A 55 -5.63 11.11 -7.94
C PRO A 55 -6.77 10.98 -6.93
N ALA A 56 -6.45 11.23 -5.66
CA ALA A 56 -7.44 11.46 -4.62
C ALA A 56 -7.92 12.90 -4.60
N MET A 57 -7.06 13.84 -5.03
CA MET A 57 -7.38 15.28 -5.15
C MET A 57 -7.04 15.78 -6.54
N ARG A 58 -7.86 16.72 -7.02
CA ARG A 58 -7.66 17.47 -8.27
C ARG A 58 -7.91 18.95 -8.02
N SER A 59 -7.06 19.82 -8.57
CA SER A 59 -7.22 21.27 -8.56
C SER A 59 -6.70 21.82 -9.88
N GLY A 60 -7.59 22.07 -10.85
CA GLY A 60 -7.20 22.32 -12.23
C GLY A 60 -6.43 21.13 -12.80
N ASP A 61 -5.24 21.40 -13.34
CA ASP A 61 -4.34 20.38 -13.87
C ASP A 61 -3.50 19.68 -12.78
N GLU A 62 -3.49 20.21 -11.57
CA GLU A 62 -2.76 19.64 -10.44
C GLU A 62 -3.50 18.46 -9.83
N GLN A 63 -2.78 17.36 -9.60
CA GLN A 63 -3.33 16.16 -9.01
C GLN A 63 -2.40 15.64 -7.88
N TYR A 64 -3.01 14.96 -6.93
CA TYR A 64 -2.31 14.35 -5.81
C TYR A 64 -3.00 13.06 -5.40
N GLY A 65 -2.23 11.99 -5.22
CA GLY A 65 -2.85 10.70 -4.95
C GLY A 65 -1.87 9.56 -4.68
N ASN A 66 -2.34 8.37 -5.04
CA ASN A 66 -1.63 7.12 -4.79
C ASN A 66 -1.23 6.46 -6.12
N ALA A 67 -0.20 5.59 -6.07
CA ALA A 67 0.15 4.73 -7.20
C ALA A 67 0.46 3.31 -6.74
N ILE A 68 0.33 2.37 -7.69
CA ILE A 68 0.94 1.05 -7.60
C ILE A 68 1.94 0.95 -8.74
N VAL A 69 3.19 0.59 -8.43
CA VAL A 69 4.22 0.26 -9.40
C VAL A 69 4.57 -1.23 -9.29
N SER A 70 4.82 -1.91 -10.42
CA SER A 70 4.96 -3.36 -10.45
C SER A 70 5.89 -3.84 -11.55
N ARG A 71 6.70 -4.86 -11.27
CA ARG A 71 7.44 -5.62 -12.29
C ARG A 71 6.53 -6.42 -13.20
N PHE A 72 5.40 -6.88 -12.65
CA PHE A 72 4.42 -7.67 -13.38
C PHE A 72 3.46 -6.80 -14.17
N PRO A 73 2.83 -7.33 -15.23
CA PRO A 73 1.68 -6.69 -15.83
C PRO A 73 0.56 -6.50 -14.80
N ILE A 74 -0.02 -5.31 -14.76
CA ILE A 74 -1.10 -4.95 -13.84
C ILE A 74 -2.34 -4.49 -14.61
N GLU A 75 -3.51 -4.86 -14.11
CA GLU A 75 -4.81 -4.49 -14.63
C GLU A 75 -5.60 -3.75 -13.56
N LEU A 76 -6.14 -2.58 -13.91
CA LEU A 76 -6.98 -1.80 -13.00
C LEU A 76 -8.32 -2.51 -12.80
N LYS A 77 -8.66 -2.84 -11.55
CA LYS A 77 -9.98 -3.35 -11.19
C LYS A 77 -10.88 -2.23 -10.67
N ARG A 78 -10.32 -1.34 -9.85
CA ARG A 78 -11.04 -0.20 -9.30
C ARG A 78 -10.07 0.88 -8.83
N ALA A 79 -10.46 2.13 -9.00
CA ALA A 79 -9.86 3.27 -8.31
C ALA A 79 -10.98 4.24 -7.94
N ALA A 80 -10.94 4.79 -6.74
CA ALA A 80 -11.98 5.70 -6.28
C ALA A 80 -11.49 6.59 -5.13
N GLU A 81 -12.13 7.73 -5.01
CA GLU A 81 -12.08 8.56 -3.83
C GLU A 81 -12.70 7.81 -2.64
N MET A 82 -12.18 8.09 -1.46
CA MET A 82 -12.63 7.48 -0.21
C MET A 82 -13.54 8.46 0.56
N PRO A 83 -14.46 7.95 1.41
CA PRO A 83 -15.30 8.82 2.22
C PRO A 83 -14.47 9.78 3.07
N GLY A 84 -14.73 11.08 2.94
CA GLY A 84 -14.20 12.13 3.78
C GLY A 84 -15.16 12.44 4.94
N ALA A 85 -14.69 12.41 6.17
CA ALA A 85 -15.41 12.83 7.36
C ALA A 85 -14.43 13.41 8.40
N ALA A 86 -13.39 14.04 7.91
CA ALA A 86 -12.38 14.67 8.75
C ALA A 86 -12.85 16.03 9.27
N PRO A 87 -12.37 16.48 10.42
CA PRO A 87 -12.51 17.84 10.88
C PRO A 87 -11.96 18.83 9.83
N TRP A 88 -12.49 20.06 9.80
CA TRP A 88 -12.16 21.07 8.80
C TRP A 88 -10.66 21.37 8.66
N TYR A 89 -9.88 21.20 9.73
CA TYR A 89 -8.45 21.48 9.78
C TYR A 89 -7.55 20.35 9.23
N CYS A 90 -8.13 19.21 8.87
CA CYS A 90 -7.38 18.06 8.31
C CYS A 90 -8.15 17.38 7.16
N ARG A 91 -8.92 18.16 6.40
CA ARG A 91 -9.65 17.68 5.24
C ARG A 91 -8.72 17.56 4.04
N GLU A 92 -8.25 16.38 3.82
CA GLU A 92 -7.56 16.01 2.60
C GLU A 92 -8.29 14.80 1.99
N GLN A 93 -8.72 14.93 0.75
CA GLN A 93 -9.41 13.85 0.06
C GLN A 93 -8.48 12.66 -0.11
N ARG A 94 -8.94 11.49 0.28
CA ARG A 94 -8.19 10.23 0.22
C ARG A 94 -8.73 9.34 -0.89
N GLY A 95 -7.88 8.43 -1.37
CA GLY A 95 -8.22 7.50 -2.44
C GLY A 95 -7.68 6.11 -2.19
N ALA A 96 -8.19 5.16 -2.97
CA ALA A 96 -7.68 3.81 -3.02
C ALA A 96 -7.63 3.31 -4.47
N ILE A 97 -6.65 2.43 -4.74
CA ILE A 97 -6.43 1.77 -6.04
C ILE A 97 -6.46 0.27 -5.80
N TRP A 98 -7.21 -0.45 -6.61
CA TRP A 98 -7.20 -1.89 -6.68
C TRP A 98 -6.74 -2.36 -8.05
N MET A 99 -5.59 -3.02 -8.07
CA MET A 99 -5.00 -3.64 -9.25
C MET A 99 -5.01 -5.16 -9.11
N GLN A 100 -5.01 -5.87 -10.23
CA GLN A 100 -4.67 -7.28 -10.30
C GLN A 100 -3.33 -7.42 -11.02
N ALA A 101 -2.33 -7.99 -10.37
CA ALA A 101 -1.04 -8.31 -10.97
C ALA A 101 -1.04 -9.74 -11.53
N LYS A 102 -0.51 -9.92 -12.74
CA LYS A 102 -0.32 -11.24 -13.38
C LYS A 102 1.07 -11.73 -13.01
N THR A 103 1.17 -12.43 -11.88
CA THR A 103 2.45 -12.98 -11.40
C THR A 103 2.67 -14.41 -11.91
N ASP A 104 3.90 -14.91 -11.79
CA ASP A 104 4.25 -16.30 -12.14
C ASP A 104 3.49 -17.33 -11.27
N LEU A 105 2.99 -16.90 -10.14
CA LEU A 105 2.19 -17.71 -9.22
C LEU A 105 0.67 -17.58 -9.46
N GLY A 106 0.26 -16.86 -10.52
CA GLY A 106 -1.13 -16.56 -10.83
C GLY A 106 -1.53 -15.12 -10.50
N PRO A 107 -2.83 -14.78 -10.63
CA PRO A 107 -3.33 -13.44 -10.36
C PRO A 107 -3.28 -13.13 -8.85
N VAL A 108 -2.80 -11.93 -8.51
CA VAL A 108 -2.80 -11.41 -7.14
C VAL A 108 -3.51 -10.06 -7.13
N HIS A 109 -4.45 -9.87 -6.22
CA HIS A 109 -5.14 -8.60 -6.01
C HIS A 109 -4.39 -7.73 -5.03
N ILE A 110 -4.13 -6.49 -5.41
CA ILE A 110 -3.43 -5.51 -4.57
C ILE A 110 -4.30 -4.27 -4.44
N ILE A 111 -4.62 -3.89 -3.21
CA ILE A 111 -5.30 -2.64 -2.89
C ILE A 111 -4.31 -1.75 -2.15
N ASN A 112 -4.03 -0.57 -2.71
CA ASN A 112 -3.21 0.47 -2.09
C ASN A 112 -4.11 1.62 -1.65
N THR A 113 -3.89 2.11 -0.43
CA THR A 113 -4.68 3.18 0.16
C THR A 113 -3.84 4.10 1.04
N HIS A 114 -4.35 5.33 1.23
CA HIS A 114 -3.89 6.26 2.24
C HIS A 114 -5.11 6.77 3.02
N PHE A 115 -5.20 6.44 4.32
CA PHE A 115 -6.33 6.85 5.16
C PHE A 115 -6.19 8.29 5.64
N GLY A 116 -7.32 8.92 5.90
CA GLY A 116 -7.37 10.25 6.48
C GLY A 116 -6.97 10.30 7.95
N LEU A 117 -6.90 11.51 8.51
CA LEU A 117 -6.50 11.75 9.89
C LEU A 117 -7.66 11.69 10.89
N GLY A 118 -8.91 11.80 10.40
CA GLY A 118 -10.11 11.78 11.22
C GLY A 118 -10.48 10.37 11.71
N ARG A 119 -10.83 10.24 12.99
CA ARG A 119 -11.22 8.93 13.57
C ARG A 119 -12.44 8.30 12.88
N THR A 120 -13.46 9.12 12.61
CA THR A 120 -14.69 8.68 11.93
C THR A 120 -14.39 8.37 10.47
N GLU A 121 -13.64 9.22 9.82
CA GLU A 121 -13.17 9.06 8.44
C GLU A 121 -12.48 7.71 8.24
N ARG A 122 -11.43 7.41 9.00
CA ARG A 122 -10.70 6.13 8.91
C ARG A 122 -11.60 4.92 9.11
N ARG A 123 -12.61 5.03 10.00
CA ARG A 123 -13.58 3.95 10.21
C ARG A 123 -14.47 3.73 8.99
N LEU A 124 -14.91 4.80 8.32
CA LEU A 124 -15.71 4.72 7.11
C LEU A 124 -14.89 4.15 5.95
N GLN A 125 -13.64 4.61 5.82
CA GLN A 125 -12.68 4.15 4.82
C GLN A 125 -12.37 2.65 4.99
N ALA A 126 -12.13 2.19 6.22
CA ALA A 126 -11.95 0.77 6.50
C ALA A 126 -13.20 -0.06 6.12
N LYS A 127 -14.40 0.41 6.48
CA LYS A 127 -15.66 -0.26 6.11
C LYS A 127 -15.86 -0.34 4.60
N LEU A 128 -15.51 0.72 3.87
CA LEU A 128 -15.60 0.70 2.41
C LEU A 128 -14.70 -0.37 1.82
N LEU A 129 -13.42 -0.42 2.24
CA LEU A 129 -12.43 -1.35 1.66
C LEU A 129 -12.72 -2.83 1.96
N ILE A 130 -13.32 -3.15 3.11
CA ILE A 130 -13.76 -4.52 3.41
C ILE A 130 -15.15 -4.84 2.83
N GLY A 131 -15.83 -3.86 2.27
CA GLY A 131 -17.17 -3.97 1.73
C GLY A 131 -17.26 -4.70 0.38
N PRO A 132 -18.52 -4.93 -0.10
CA PRO A 132 -18.79 -5.78 -1.26
C PRO A 132 -18.25 -5.22 -2.59
N THR A 133 -17.92 -3.93 -2.65
CA THR A 133 -17.40 -3.30 -3.88
C THR A 133 -15.87 -3.26 -3.95
N TRP A 134 -15.16 -3.76 -2.94
CA TRP A 134 -13.72 -3.87 -2.83
C TRP A 134 -13.34 -5.31 -2.44
N LEU A 135 -12.72 -5.51 -1.30
CA LEU A 135 -12.27 -6.83 -0.85
C LEU A 135 -13.39 -7.88 -0.81
N GLY A 136 -14.62 -7.47 -0.51
CA GLY A 136 -15.77 -8.39 -0.50
C GLY A 136 -16.17 -8.92 -1.87
N SER A 137 -15.69 -8.34 -2.98
CA SER A 137 -15.87 -8.85 -4.34
C SER A 137 -14.71 -9.71 -4.85
N VAL A 138 -13.59 -9.78 -4.11
CA VAL A 138 -12.48 -10.68 -4.46
C VAL A 138 -12.86 -12.10 -4.05
N PRO A 139 -12.74 -13.10 -4.94
CA PRO A 139 -12.94 -14.50 -4.58
C PRO A 139 -12.04 -14.89 -3.40
N ARG A 140 -12.55 -15.70 -2.47
CA ARG A 140 -11.84 -16.02 -1.21
C ARG A 140 -10.55 -16.81 -1.39
N ASP A 141 -10.48 -17.57 -2.46
CA ASP A 141 -9.34 -18.38 -2.87
C ASP A 141 -8.32 -17.61 -3.70
N GLU A 142 -8.68 -16.45 -4.22
CA GLU A 142 -7.74 -15.57 -4.94
C GLU A 142 -6.86 -14.77 -3.96
N PRO A 143 -5.53 -14.77 -4.15
CA PRO A 143 -4.60 -14.03 -3.31
C PRO A 143 -4.92 -12.54 -3.28
N SER A 144 -5.05 -11.95 -2.10
CA SER A 144 -5.32 -10.53 -1.96
C SER A 144 -4.50 -9.86 -0.86
N ILE A 145 -4.04 -8.66 -1.16
CA ILE A 145 -3.21 -7.80 -0.33
C ILE A 145 -3.91 -6.45 -0.20
N LEU A 146 -4.04 -5.96 1.02
CA LEU A 146 -4.41 -4.57 1.30
C LEU A 146 -3.24 -3.91 2.02
N LEU A 147 -2.66 -2.88 1.42
CA LEU A 147 -1.47 -2.19 1.93
C LEU A 147 -1.61 -0.66 1.87
N GLY A 148 -0.72 0.04 2.57
CA GLY A 148 -0.64 1.49 2.53
C GLY A 148 -0.43 2.13 3.90
N ASP A 149 -0.55 3.46 3.94
CA ASP A 149 -0.62 4.24 5.17
C ASP A 149 -2.07 4.33 5.68
N PHE A 150 -2.32 3.68 6.80
CA PHE A 150 -3.65 3.68 7.42
C PHE A 150 -3.83 4.80 8.45
N ASN A 151 -2.80 5.61 8.70
CA ASN A 151 -2.81 6.60 9.78
C ASN A 151 -3.35 6.03 11.10
N SER A 152 -3.12 4.74 11.33
CA SER A 152 -3.78 3.94 12.37
C SER A 152 -2.85 2.93 12.98
N VAL A 153 -2.69 2.96 14.27
CA VAL A 153 -1.96 1.94 15.02
C VAL A 153 -2.81 0.68 15.27
N ARG A 154 -2.18 -0.44 15.63
CA ARG A 154 -2.83 -1.75 15.82
C ARG A 154 -3.99 -1.77 16.83
N THR A 155 -4.00 -0.87 17.80
CA THR A 155 -5.09 -0.76 18.80
C THR A 155 -6.29 0.02 18.29
N SER A 156 -6.20 0.64 17.11
CA SER A 156 -7.25 1.47 16.55
C SER A 156 -8.44 0.65 16.04
N ARG A 157 -9.62 1.28 15.98
CA ARG A 157 -10.83 0.64 15.47
C ARG A 157 -10.76 0.31 13.97
N PRO A 158 -10.23 1.19 13.08
CA PRO A 158 -10.04 0.85 11.67
C PRO A 158 -9.18 -0.40 11.46
N TYR A 159 -8.05 -0.49 12.16
CA TYR A 159 -7.18 -1.67 12.12
C TYR A 159 -7.94 -2.95 12.50
N ARG A 160 -8.69 -2.93 13.62
CA ARG A 160 -9.48 -4.10 14.06
C ARG A 160 -10.59 -4.49 13.09
N LEU A 161 -11.22 -3.51 12.43
CA LEU A 161 -12.23 -3.79 11.39
C LEU A 161 -11.62 -4.55 10.22
N ILE A 162 -10.47 -4.11 9.71
CA ILE A 162 -9.76 -4.81 8.63
C ILE A 162 -9.28 -6.18 9.10
N GLY A 163 -8.73 -6.25 10.32
CA GLY A 163 -8.22 -7.50 10.91
C GLY A 163 -9.27 -8.60 11.14
N ALA A 164 -10.57 -8.26 11.11
CA ALA A 164 -11.65 -9.24 11.12
C ALA A 164 -11.86 -9.95 9.77
N HIS A 165 -11.31 -9.42 8.68
CA HIS A 165 -11.44 -9.96 7.33
C HIS A 165 -10.11 -10.43 6.73
N LEU A 166 -9.03 -9.74 7.05
CA LEU A 166 -7.67 -10.02 6.60
C LEU A 166 -6.74 -10.16 7.80
N ARG A 167 -5.57 -10.75 7.56
CA ARG A 167 -4.55 -10.91 8.60
C ARG A 167 -3.40 -9.93 8.36
N ASP A 168 -3.00 -9.20 9.39
CA ASP A 168 -1.79 -8.38 9.32
C ASP A 168 -0.56 -9.29 9.19
N ALA A 169 0.30 -9.01 8.22
CA ALA A 169 1.54 -9.74 8.00
C ALA A 169 2.42 -9.81 9.25
N ARG A 170 2.40 -8.77 10.10
CA ARG A 170 3.12 -8.74 11.39
C ARG A 170 2.69 -9.81 12.37
N ALA A 171 1.44 -10.25 12.30
CA ALA A 171 0.92 -11.29 13.19
C ALA A 171 1.28 -12.70 12.71
N LEU A 172 1.79 -12.84 11.49
CA LEU A 172 2.05 -14.10 10.82
C LEU A 172 3.53 -14.45 10.72
N VAL A 173 4.41 -13.45 10.85
CA VAL A 173 5.87 -13.64 10.86
C VAL A 173 6.39 -13.61 12.30
N ARG A 174 7.55 -14.26 12.53
CA ARG A 174 8.23 -14.11 13.81
C ARG A 174 8.70 -12.66 13.98
N PRO A 175 8.43 -12.00 15.11
CA PRO A 175 8.80 -10.62 15.30
C PRO A 175 10.32 -10.43 15.20
N SER A 176 10.78 -9.67 14.23
CA SER A 176 12.18 -9.25 14.10
C SER A 176 12.31 -7.73 14.32
N GLY A 177 11.82 -7.24 15.47
CA GLY A 177 11.95 -5.84 15.86
C GLY A 177 10.66 -5.02 15.80
N ALA A 178 10.80 -3.71 16.03
CA ALA A 178 9.69 -2.77 15.98
C ALA A 178 9.45 -2.32 14.54
N PHE A 179 8.27 -2.63 14.00
CA PHE A 179 7.84 -2.21 12.65
C PHE A 179 7.35 -0.75 12.62
N ARG A 180 8.09 0.15 13.26
CA ARG A 180 7.78 1.58 13.27
C ARG A 180 8.35 2.21 12.01
N THR A 181 7.49 2.83 11.23
CA THR A 181 7.82 3.41 9.93
C THR A 181 7.91 4.93 9.99
N PHE A 182 7.12 5.57 10.85
CA PHE A 182 6.95 7.03 10.92
C PHE A 182 7.28 7.62 12.30
N PRO A 183 7.79 8.86 12.36
CA PRO A 183 8.52 9.55 11.28
C PRO A 183 9.95 8.99 11.15
N THR A 184 10.56 9.05 9.97
CA THR A 184 11.90 8.49 9.73
C THR A 184 12.99 9.11 10.61
N ARG A 185 12.78 10.36 11.07
CA ARG A 185 13.71 11.04 11.97
C ARG A 185 13.78 10.37 13.35
N PHE A 186 12.61 10.00 13.90
CA PHE A 186 12.47 9.29 15.19
C PHE A 186 11.32 8.27 15.09
N PRO A 187 11.56 7.07 14.55
CA PRO A 187 10.51 6.10 14.30
C PRO A 187 9.77 5.68 15.58
N SER A 188 8.56 6.20 15.76
CA SER A 188 7.74 5.98 16.94
C SER A 188 6.40 5.31 16.64
N LEU A 189 5.87 5.50 15.44
CA LEU A 189 4.56 5.00 15.02
C LEU A 189 4.69 3.92 13.94
N ALA A 190 3.80 2.92 14.02
CA ALA A 190 3.63 1.87 13.04
C ALA A 190 2.23 2.07 12.43
N VAL A 191 2.13 2.92 11.42
CA VAL A 191 0.90 3.33 10.75
C VAL A 191 0.74 2.71 9.36
N ASP A 192 1.84 2.25 8.78
CA ASP A 192 1.86 1.49 7.53
C ASP A 192 1.60 0.02 7.83
N HIS A 193 0.70 -0.61 7.07
CA HIS A 193 0.32 -2.00 7.27
C HIS A 193 0.25 -2.76 5.95
N ILE A 194 0.49 -4.07 6.04
CA ILE A 194 0.26 -5.02 4.95
C ILE A 194 -0.65 -6.12 5.51
N PHE A 195 -1.86 -6.17 5.01
CA PHE A 195 -2.84 -7.20 5.33
C PHE A 195 -2.97 -8.18 4.16
N VAL A 196 -3.13 -9.45 4.48
CA VAL A 196 -3.26 -10.52 3.48
C VAL A 196 -4.44 -11.44 3.80
N ASN A 197 -5.04 -12.03 2.76
CA ASN A 197 -6.07 -13.06 2.96
C ASN A 197 -5.45 -14.43 3.26
N ALA A 198 -6.30 -15.46 3.37
CA ALA A 198 -5.88 -16.80 3.73
C ALA A 198 -5.05 -17.51 2.65
N ALA A 199 -5.14 -17.08 1.39
CA ALA A 199 -4.40 -17.64 0.26
C ALA A 199 -2.90 -17.30 0.29
N LEU A 200 -2.50 -16.28 1.05
CA LEU A 200 -1.11 -15.83 1.18
C LEU A 200 -0.50 -16.18 2.54
N SER A 201 0.79 -16.46 2.53
CA SER A 201 1.61 -16.67 3.74
C SER A 201 2.79 -15.71 3.73
N PRO A 202 2.82 -14.71 4.63
CA PRO A 202 4.01 -13.93 4.87
C PRO A 202 5.14 -14.81 5.42
N THR A 203 6.31 -14.72 4.79
CA THR A 203 7.52 -15.43 5.21
C THR A 203 8.48 -14.50 5.94
N GLN A 204 8.55 -13.25 5.51
CA GLN A 204 9.36 -12.21 6.14
C GLN A 204 8.64 -10.87 6.11
N LEU A 205 8.85 -10.07 7.16
CA LEU A 205 8.43 -8.67 7.21
C LEU A 205 9.57 -7.83 7.80
N SER A 206 9.88 -6.73 7.16
CA SER A 206 10.95 -5.83 7.60
C SER A 206 10.61 -4.36 7.33
N VAL A 207 11.28 -3.47 8.05
CA VAL A 207 11.28 -2.04 7.75
C VAL A 207 12.63 -1.69 7.13
N HIS A 208 12.61 -1.21 5.89
CA HIS A 208 13.82 -0.90 5.13
C HIS A 208 14.44 0.42 5.59
N ARG A 209 15.36 0.33 6.55
CA ARG A 209 15.99 1.48 7.21
C ARG A 209 17.38 1.72 6.66
N THR A 210 17.49 2.54 5.63
CA THR A 210 18.74 2.99 5.08
C THR A 210 18.89 4.50 5.19
N PRO A 211 20.13 5.05 5.13
CA PRO A 211 20.34 6.50 5.04
C PRO A 211 19.57 7.12 3.86
N LEU A 212 19.54 6.44 2.71
CA LEU A 212 18.82 6.89 1.52
C LEU A 212 17.32 6.91 1.75
N ALA A 213 16.72 5.85 2.33
CA ALA A 213 15.31 5.79 2.65
C ALA A 213 14.88 6.91 3.61
N ARG A 214 15.73 7.27 4.58
CA ARG A 214 15.49 8.40 5.51
C ARG A 214 15.44 9.75 4.79
N LEU A 215 16.19 9.92 3.70
CA LEU A 215 16.19 11.14 2.91
C LEU A 215 15.01 11.17 1.90
N ALA A 216 14.62 9.99 1.41
CA ALA A 216 13.62 9.86 0.36
C ALA A 216 12.18 10.13 0.84
N SER A 217 11.86 9.79 2.10
CA SER A 217 10.50 9.92 2.65
C SER A 217 10.54 10.14 4.16
N ASP A 218 9.46 10.66 4.73
CA ASP A 218 9.21 10.70 6.17
C ASP A 218 8.65 9.38 6.72
N HIS A 219 8.32 8.44 5.84
CA HIS A 219 8.04 7.04 6.18
C HIS A 219 9.15 6.12 5.69
N PHE A 220 9.57 5.17 6.52
CA PHE A 220 10.38 4.05 6.05
C PHE A 220 9.52 3.02 5.33
N PRO A 221 9.98 2.43 4.21
CA PRO A 221 9.26 1.37 3.55
C PRO A 221 9.04 0.15 4.45
N LEU A 222 7.82 -0.38 4.45
CA LEU A 222 7.47 -1.67 5.03
C LEU A 222 7.49 -2.72 3.93
N VAL A 223 8.35 -3.73 4.05
CA VAL A 223 8.58 -4.77 3.04
C VAL A 223 8.12 -6.11 3.57
N CYS A 224 7.35 -6.84 2.76
CA CYS A 224 6.85 -8.18 3.10
C CYS A 224 7.16 -9.17 1.98
N GLU A 225 7.77 -10.29 2.33
CA GLU A 225 7.88 -11.45 1.44
C GLU A 225 6.66 -12.35 1.62
N LEU A 226 6.08 -12.77 0.51
CA LEU A 226 4.85 -13.54 0.48
C LEU A 226 5.01 -14.80 -0.36
N THR A 227 4.41 -15.89 0.09
CA THR A 227 4.24 -17.12 -0.69
C THR A 227 2.75 -17.44 -0.83
N LEU A 228 2.36 -18.08 -1.93
CA LEU A 228 1.03 -18.67 -2.03
C LEU A 228 0.94 -19.87 -1.11
N LYS A 229 -0.15 -19.98 -0.36
CA LYS A 229 -0.48 -21.26 0.26
C LYS A 229 -0.92 -22.22 -0.84
N ARG A 230 -0.16 -23.30 -1.03
CA ARG A 230 -0.63 -24.43 -1.82
C ARG A 230 -1.90 -24.94 -1.16
N THR A 231 -3.05 -24.75 -1.81
CA THR A 231 -4.25 -25.52 -1.50
C THR A 231 -3.84 -26.97 -1.73
N GLY A 232 -3.70 -27.75 -0.65
CA GLY A 232 -3.43 -29.17 -0.75
C GLY A 232 -4.56 -29.78 -1.57
N CYS A 233 -4.23 -30.22 -2.77
CA CYS A 233 -5.06 -31.20 -3.48
C CYS A 233 -5.08 -32.42 -2.54
N LEU A 234 -6.15 -32.58 -1.78
CA LEU A 234 -6.48 -33.87 -1.19
C LEU A 234 -6.60 -34.84 -2.37
N ALA A 235 -5.50 -35.57 -2.63
CA ALA A 235 -5.58 -36.76 -3.44
C ALA A 235 -6.64 -37.63 -2.80
N ALA A 236 -7.84 -37.66 -3.42
CA ALA A 236 -8.82 -38.66 -3.13
C ALA A 236 -8.12 -39.99 -3.42
N GLY A 237 -7.69 -40.65 -2.35
CA GLY A 237 -7.21 -42.02 -2.41
C GLY A 237 -8.34 -42.85 -3.00
N MET A 238 -8.14 -43.36 -4.16
CA MET A 238 -8.86 -44.51 -4.67
C MET A 238 -8.46 -45.70 -3.81
N ALA A 239 -9.36 -46.19 -3.01
CA ALA A 239 -9.38 -47.55 -2.50
C ALA A 239 -10.58 -48.26 -3.07
#